data_183848d4d06312ac77023416c89f1d50
#
_entry.id   183848d4d06312ac77023416c89f1d50
#
_cell.length_a   1.000
_cell.length_b   1.000
_cell.length_c   1.000
_cell.angle_alpha   90.00
_cell.angle_beta   90.00
_cell.angle_gamma   90.00
#
_symmetry.space_group_name_H-M   'P 1'
#
loop_
_entity.id
_entity.type
_entity.pdbx_description
1 polymer ?
#
loop_
_entity_poly.entity_id
_entity_poly.type
_entity_poly.pdbx_seq_one_letter_code
_entity_poly.pdbx_strand_id
1 'polypeptide(L)'
;MTYLALAFTILFWGLSFIATKIALTSFAPFVYMFFRFTLASAFFLVMMFWRGFPKLSAGDHKKLFLIGLLEPGLYFIFETFGLTYTTASKASLIIAAVPIAVLLLARIVLKEKITGKRLWGVILSIAGIMILILGDPKFSISSAGSMLGDMLIFGAVISASFYMIIARDLGQRLSSLEITSFQVFYGAILFTPFFLLNMGGIQWSQISAQAVGAVVFLAVFATILGFLFYNYALTQIPASQVAVFINGIPVVTAIGAWFILGESLTLLQIAGGLLVLIAVIVANKPVAKNHETDTPQASRHS
;
A
#
# COMPACT_ATOMS: atom_id res chain seq x y z
N MET A 1 18.10 -1.33 -6.07
CA MET A 1 17.18 -2.40 -5.64
C MET A 1 15.91 -1.83 -5.00
N THR A 2 16.00 -0.94 -3.99
CA THR A 2 14.83 -0.41 -3.24
C THR A 2 13.79 0.29 -4.12
N TYR A 3 14.21 1.18 -5.02
CA TYR A 3 13.28 1.88 -5.92
C TYR A 3 12.63 0.97 -6.96
N LEU A 4 13.34 -0.09 -7.39
CA LEU A 4 12.78 -1.10 -8.28
C LEU A 4 11.72 -1.93 -7.54
N ALA A 5 11.97 -2.32 -6.28
CA ALA A 5 10.98 -2.98 -5.44
C ALA A 5 9.72 -2.13 -5.27
N LEU A 6 9.86 -0.83 -5.01
CA LEU A 6 8.73 0.10 -4.92
C LEU A 6 7.97 0.24 -6.24
N ALA A 7 8.68 0.27 -7.39
CA ALA A 7 8.04 0.32 -8.70
C ALA A 7 7.16 -0.93 -8.95
N PHE A 8 7.65 -2.13 -8.62
CA PHE A 8 6.85 -3.35 -8.69
C PHE A 8 5.68 -3.34 -7.69
N THR A 9 5.90 -2.85 -6.46
CA THR A 9 4.80 -2.69 -5.49
C THR A 9 3.68 -1.82 -6.05
N ILE A 10 4.01 -0.65 -6.61
CA ILE A 10 3.04 0.26 -7.22
C ILE A 10 2.30 -0.42 -8.36
N LEU A 11 3.02 -1.15 -9.22
CA LEU A 11 2.42 -1.89 -10.33
C LEU A 11 1.41 -2.92 -9.82
N PHE A 12 1.82 -3.76 -8.86
CA PHE A 12 0.95 -4.82 -8.33
C PHE A 12 -0.23 -4.26 -7.53
N TRP A 13 -0.01 -3.25 -6.71
CA TRP A 13 -1.08 -2.62 -5.94
C TRP A 13 -2.00 -1.77 -6.82
N GLY A 14 -1.48 -1.12 -7.86
CA GLY A 14 -2.32 -0.41 -8.84
C GLY A 14 -3.27 -1.35 -9.59
N LEU A 15 -2.76 -2.50 -10.03
CA LEU A 15 -3.58 -3.52 -10.69
C LEU A 15 -4.49 -4.27 -9.70
N SER A 16 -4.17 -4.28 -8.40
CA SER A 16 -4.99 -4.99 -7.41
C SER A 16 -6.39 -4.40 -7.26
N PHE A 17 -6.60 -3.10 -7.48
CA PHE A 17 -7.93 -2.49 -7.46
C PHE A 17 -8.85 -3.10 -8.52
N ILE A 18 -8.33 -3.36 -9.72
CA ILE A 18 -9.07 -4.00 -10.81
C ILE A 18 -9.32 -5.47 -10.47
N ALA A 19 -8.28 -6.18 -10.02
CA ALA A 19 -8.39 -7.59 -9.64
C ALA A 19 -9.37 -7.79 -8.47
N THR A 20 -9.40 -6.89 -7.49
CA THR A 20 -10.39 -6.91 -6.40
C THR A 20 -11.82 -6.77 -6.92
N LYS A 21 -12.07 -5.84 -7.85
CA LYS A 21 -13.40 -5.73 -8.49
C LYS A 21 -13.80 -7.02 -9.21
N ILE A 22 -12.86 -7.65 -9.93
CA ILE A 22 -13.12 -8.94 -10.61
C ILE A 22 -13.39 -10.03 -9.57
N ALA A 23 -12.62 -10.12 -8.49
CA ALA A 23 -12.85 -11.10 -7.43
C ALA A 23 -14.25 -10.94 -6.80
N LEU A 24 -14.67 -9.70 -6.54
CA LEU A 24 -15.95 -9.37 -5.91
C LEU A 24 -17.18 -9.67 -6.81
N THR A 25 -17.00 -10.00 -8.09
CA THR A 25 -18.11 -10.47 -8.93
C THR A 25 -18.63 -11.85 -8.53
N SER A 26 -17.79 -12.66 -7.88
CA SER A 26 -18.14 -14.04 -7.51
C SER A 26 -17.94 -14.34 -6.02
N PHE A 27 -17.08 -13.58 -5.32
CA PHE A 27 -16.79 -13.79 -3.91
C PHE A 27 -17.32 -12.64 -3.05
N ALA A 28 -17.93 -12.97 -1.92
CA ALA A 28 -18.22 -11.98 -0.90
C ALA A 28 -16.90 -11.40 -0.31
N PRO A 29 -16.89 -10.15 0.20
CA PRO A 29 -15.67 -9.47 0.67
C PRO A 29 -14.81 -10.31 1.62
N PHE A 30 -15.35 -10.85 2.68
CA PHE A 30 -14.58 -11.65 3.65
C PHE A 30 -14.08 -12.98 3.07
N VAL A 31 -14.83 -13.57 2.12
CA VAL A 31 -14.47 -14.84 1.49
C VAL A 31 -13.22 -14.64 0.61
N TYR A 32 -13.21 -13.61 -0.24
CA TYR A 32 -12.03 -13.36 -1.07
C TYR A 32 -10.81 -12.95 -0.25
N MET A 33 -10.98 -12.15 0.80
CA MET A 33 -9.89 -11.76 1.70
C MET A 33 -9.28 -12.99 2.39
N PHE A 34 -10.13 -13.90 2.90
CA PHE A 34 -9.66 -15.16 3.49
C PHE A 34 -8.81 -15.97 2.50
N PHE A 35 -9.30 -16.22 1.27
CA PHE A 35 -8.53 -16.98 0.29
C PHE A 35 -7.22 -16.27 -0.09
N ARG A 36 -7.25 -14.97 -0.31
CA ARG A 36 -6.07 -14.15 -0.63
C ARG A 36 -4.99 -14.30 0.43
N PHE A 37 -5.32 -14.11 1.71
CA PHE A 37 -4.35 -14.13 2.80
C PHE A 37 -3.97 -15.55 3.21
N THR A 38 -4.85 -16.53 3.10
CA THR A 38 -4.54 -17.95 3.37
C THR A 38 -3.56 -18.51 2.33
N LEU A 39 -3.76 -18.24 1.04
CA LEU A 39 -2.82 -18.64 -0.01
C LEU A 39 -1.44 -18.00 0.19
N ALA A 40 -1.41 -16.72 0.52
CA ALA A 40 -0.15 -16.03 0.80
C ALA A 40 0.53 -16.57 2.08
N SER A 41 -0.25 -16.87 3.13
CA SER A 41 0.27 -17.47 4.37
C SER A 41 0.85 -18.85 4.14
N ALA A 42 0.20 -19.68 3.33
CA ALA A 42 0.70 -21.03 2.98
C ALA A 42 2.09 -20.93 2.32
N PHE A 43 2.28 -19.98 1.39
CA PHE A 43 3.58 -19.74 0.77
C PHE A 43 4.66 -19.38 1.81
N PHE A 44 4.38 -18.43 2.69
CA PHE A 44 5.34 -18.00 3.71
C PHE A 44 5.61 -19.09 4.76
N LEU A 45 4.61 -19.89 5.12
CA LEU A 45 4.80 -21.04 6.01
C LEU A 45 5.77 -22.05 5.40
N VAL A 46 5.59 -22.42 4.12
CA VAL A 46 6.53 -23.30 3.42
C VAL A 46 7.95 -22.72 3.42
N MET A 47 8.10 -21.44 3.15
CA MET A 47 9.41 -20.76 3.20
C MET A 47 10.03 -20.81 4.61
N MET A 48 9.23 -20.61 5.67
CA MET A 48 9.70 -20.67 7.04
C MET A 48 10.11 -22.09 7.45
N PHE A 49 9.42 -23.12 6.98
CA PHE A 49 9.84 -24.51 7.20
C PHE A 49 11.20 -24.82 6.55
N TRP A 50 11.50 -24.23 5.40
CA TRP A 50 12.79 -24.45 4.71
C TRP A 50 13.94 -23.62 5.29
N ARG A 51 13.66 -22.40 5.77
CA ARG A 51 14.68 -21.46 6.29
C ARG A 51 14.82 -21.49 7.81
N GLY A 52 13.90 -22.12 8.51
CA GLY A 52 13.78 -22.07 9.97
C GLY A 52 12.90 -20.89 10.42
N PHE A 53 12.25 -21.07 11.56
CA PHE A 53 11.45 -20.03 12.18
C PHE A 53 12.36 -19.03 12.90
N PRO A 54 12.12 -17.72 12.75
CA PRO A 54 12.90 -16.70 13.45
C PRO A 54 12.64 -16.76 14.96
N LYS A 55 13.68 -16.47 15.74
CA LYS A 55 13.56 -16.29 17.20
C LYS A 55 13.07 -14.86 17.47
N LEU A 56 11.81 -14.72 17.76
CA LEU A 56 11.17 -13.43 18.04
C LEU A 56 10.93 -13.23 19.52
N SER A 57 11.13 -12.01 20.01
CA SER A 57 10.72 -11.63 21.36
C SER A 57 9.20 -11.48 21.48
N ALA A 58 8.65 -11.56 22.70
CA ALA A 58 7.24 -11.28 22.93
C ALA A 58 6.84 -9.87 22.47
N GLY A 59 7.75 -8.89 22.56
CA GLY A 59 7.54 -7.54 22.06
C GLY A 59 7.45 -7.47 20.54
N ASP A 60 8.25 -8.28 19.82
CA ASP A 60 8.18 -8.37 18.37
C ASP A 60 6.87 -9.02 17.92
N HIS A 61 6.45 -10.11 18.57
CA HIS A 61 5.14 -10.73 18.28
C HIS A 61 3.98 -9.76 18.47
N LYS A 62 3.98 -8.94 19.53
CA LYS A 62 2.95 -7.92 19.76
C LYS A 62 2.91 -6.89 18.64
N LYS A 63 4.07 -6.38 18.20
CA LYS A 63 4.14 -5.42 17.08
C LYS A 63 3.75 -6.06 15.75
N LEU A 64 4.18 -7.30 15.48
CA LEU A 64 3.81 -8.05 14.28
C LEU A 64 2.30 -8.35 14.24
N PHE A 65 1.70 -8.70 15.37
CA PHE A 65 0.25 -8.84 15.46
C PHE A 65 -0.46 -7.50 15.19
N LEU A 66 0.06 -6.40 15.73
CA LEU A 66 -0.50 -5.07 15.52
C LEU A 66 -0.42 -4.64 14.05
N ILE A 67 0.68 -4.91 13.34
CA ILE A 67 0.75 -4.61 11.91
C ILE A 67 -0.19 -5.52 11.11
N GLY A 68 -0.37 -6.79 11.47
CA GLY A 68 -1.35 -7.68 10.84
C GLY A 68 -2.78 -7.23 11.08
N LEU A 69 -3.10 -6.70 12.27
CA LEU A 69 -4.39 -6.10 12.59
C LEU A 69 -4.64 -4.81 11.80
N LEU A 70 -3.63 -3.94 11.70
CA LEU A 70 -3.73 -2.68 10.96
C LEU A 70 -3.79 -2.95 9.45
N GLU A 71 -2.84 -3.69 8.94
CA GLU A 71 -2.76 -4.07 7.53
C GLU A 71 -2.18 -5.50 7.44
N PRO A 72 -2.97 -6.49 7.05
CA PRO A 72 -4.17 -6.41 6.21
C PRO A 72 -5.51 -6.24 6.94
N GLY A 73 -5.62 -6.38 8.24
CA GLY A 73 -6.88 -6.43 8.95
C GLY A 73 -7.80 -5.23 8.66
N LEU A 74 -7.63 -4.16 9.41
CA LEU A 74 -8.50 -2.98 9.33
C LEU A 74 -8.45 -2.29 7.96
N TYR A 75 -7.26 -2.21 7.35
CA TYR A 75 -7.11 -1.61 6.03
C TYR A 75 -8.04 -2.26 5.00
N PHE A 76 -7.97 -3.60 4.84
CA PHE A 76 -8.76 -4.28 3.82
C PHE A 76 -10.26 -4.35 4.17
N ILE A 77 -10.62 -4.37 5.44
CA ILE A 77 -12.01 -4.21 5.84
C ILE A 77 -12.51 -2.83 5.37
N PHE A 78 -11.82 -1.78 5.73
CA PHE A 78 -12.19 -0.41 5.39
C PHE A 78 -12.17 -0.16 3.87
N GLU A 79 -11.10 -0.57 3.17
CA GLU A 79 -10.98 -0.41 1.72
C GLU A 79 -12.05 -1.18 0.95
N THR A 80 -12.20 -2.48 1.26
CA THR A 80 -13.11 -3.35 0.50
C THR A 80 -14.56 -2.92 0.69
N PHE A 81 -14.99 -2.69 1.93
CA PHE A 81 -16.35 -2.18 2.18
C PHE A 81 -16.51 -0.74 1.70
N GLY A 82 -15.49 0.10 1.83
CA GLY A 82 -15.50 1.44 1.25
C GLY A 82 -15.76 1.42 -0.25
N LEU A 83 -15.08 0.53 -0.99
CA LEU A 83 -15.25 0.37 -2.44
C LEU A 83 -16.64 -0.15 -2.86
N THR A 84 -17.43 -0.73 -1.97
CA THR A 84 -18.84 -1.05 -2.26
C THR A 84 -19.74 0.18 -2.26
N TYR A 85 -19.32 1.27 -1.58
CA TYR A 85 -20.10 2.49 -1.43
C TYR A 85 -19.51 3.68 -2.21
N THR A 86 -18.25 3.62 -2.66
CA THR A 86 -17.61 4.71 -3.40
C THR A 86 -16.97 4.20 -4.69
N THR A 87 -16.56 5.12 -5.59
CA THR A 87 -15.86 4.75 -6.82
C THR A 87 -14.38 4.47 -6.54
N ALA A 88 -13.74 3.65 -7.39
CA ALA A 88 -12.31 3.39 -7.29
C ALA A 88 -11.48 4.68 -7.42
N SER A 89 -11.89 5.59 -8.32
CA SER A 89 -11.26 6.90 -8.51
C SER A 89 -11.33 7.75 -7.24
N LYS A 90 -12.51 7.85 -6.60
CA LYS A 90 -12.68 8.62 -5.36
C LYS A 90 -11.93 7.99 -4.19
N ALA A 91 -11.95 6.66 -4.06
CA ALA A 91 -11.18 5.92 -3.07
C ALA A 91 -9.67 6.19 -3.23
N SER A 92 -9.13 6.14 -4.46
CA SER A 92 -7.71 6.41 -4.71
C SER A 92 -7.29 7.84 -4.37
N LEU A 93 -8.21 8.83 -4.53
CA LEU A 93 -7.97 10.21 -4.08
C LEU A 93 -7.81 10.28 -2.54
N ILE A 94 -8.69 9.60 -1.81
CA ILE A 94 -8.61 9.58 -0.34
C ILE A 94 -7.34 8.86 0.12
N ILE A 95 -6.97 7.73 -0.51
CA ILE A 95 -5.73 6.99 -0.25
C ILE A 95 -4.48 7.86 -0.50
N ALA A 96 -4.54 8.83 -1.40
CA ALA A 96 -3.46 9.80 -1.61
C ALA A 96 -3.15 10.68 -0.38
N ALA A 97 -3.98 10.66 0.64
CA ALA A 97 -3.68 11.29 1.92
C ALA A 97 -2.67 10.48 2.78
N VAL A 98 -2.41 9.20 2.47
CA VAL A 98 -1.44 8.35 3.20
C VAL A 98 -0.08 9.02 3.35
N PRO A 99 0.57 9.58 2.31
CA PRO A 99 1.87 10.22 2.47
C PRO A 99 1.87 11.41 3.44
N ILE A 100 0.77 12.15 3.53
CA ILE A 100 0.64 13.26 4.51
C ILE A 100 0.59 12.68 5.92
N ALA A 101 -0.28 11.70 6.16
CA ALA A 101 -0.43 11.07 7.46
C ALA A 101 0.88 10.40 7.92
N VAL A 102 1.55 9.69 7.02
CA VAL A 102 2.85 9.06 7.30
C VAL A 102 3.94 10.10 7.58
N LEU A 103 3.97 11.20 6.82
CA LEU A 103 4.95 12.27 7.03
C LEU A 103 4.83 12.86 8.46
N LEU A 104 3.60 13.12 8.90
CA LEU A 104 3.32 13.62 10.24
C LEU A 104 3.67 12.60 11.33
N LEU A 105 3.22 11.35 11.17
CA LEU A 105 3.52 10.27 12.11
C LEU A 105 5.01 9.95 12.17
N ALA A 106 5.73 9.91 11.05
CA ALA A 106 7.16 9.65 11.00
C ALA A 106 7.95 10.75 11.72
N ARG A 107 7.50 12.02 11.61
CA ARG A 107 8.09 13.13 12.35
C ARG A 107 7.93 12.98 13.86
N ILE A 108 6.73 12.57 14.30
CA ILE A 108 6.37 12.48 15.73
C ILE A 108 6.97 11.21 16.36
N VAL A 109 6.78 10.04 15.72
CA VAL A 109 7.08 8.73 16.30
C VAL A 109 8.52 8.32 16.03
N LEU A 110 8.97 8.42 14.78
CA LEU A 110 10.30 7.98 14.34
C LEU A 110 11.35 9.10 14.40
N LYS A 111 10.94 10.34 14.72
CA LYS A 111 11.79 11.53 14.73
C LYS A 111 12.51 11.76 13.39
N GLU A 112 11.91 11.33 12.28
CA GLU A 112 12.45 11.54 10.93
C GLU A 112 12.51 13.04 10.60
N LYS A 113 13.61 13.47 9.94
CA LYS A 113 13.73 14.84 9.46
C LYS A 113 12.90 15.02 8.19
N ILE A 114 11.93 15.93 8.22
CA ILE A 114 11.16 16.31 7.03
C ILE A 114 12.02 17.28 6.21
N THR A 115 12.32 16.92 4.98
CA THR A 115 13.00 17.82 4.03
C THR A 115 11.97 18.58 3.20
N GLY A 116 12.28 19.83 2.83
CA GLY A 116 11.40 20.61 1.94
C GLY A 116 11.07 19.90 0.63
N LYS A 117 12.03 19.14 0.07
CA LYS A 117 11.82 18.34 -1.15
C LYS A 117 10.73 17.29 -0.96
N ARG A 118 10.70 16.58 0.19
CA ARG A 118 9.64 15.59 0.48
C ARG A 118 8.28 16.25 0.62
N LEU A 119 8.22 17.39 1.32
CA LEU A 119 6.98 18.15 1.48
C LEU A 119 6.44 18.61 0.11
N TRP A 120 7.27 19.19 -0.73
CA TRP A 120 6.89 19.59 -2.09
C TRP A 120 6.50 18.40 -2.96
N GLY A 121 7.20 17.28 -2.87
CA GLY A 121 6.82 16.03 -3.57
C GLY A 121 5.43 15.54 -3.16
N VAL A 122 5.09 15.58 -1.87
CA VAL A 122 3.74 15.22 -1.39
C VAL A 122 2.69 16.18 -1.96
N ILE A 123 2.90 17.50 -1.87
CA ILE A 123 1.97 18.51 -2.38
C ILE A 123 1.74 18.35 -3.88
N LEU A 124 2.82 18.22 -4.66
CA LEU A 124 2.74 18.05 -6.11
C LEU A 124 2.04 16.74 -6.50
N SER A 125 2.30 15.64 -5.77
CA SER A 125 1.65 14.36 -6.07
C SER A 125 0.15 14.43 -5.80
N ILE A 126 -0.29 15.08 -4.71
CA ILE A 126 -1.71 15.29 -4.42
C ILE A 126 -2.37 16.12 -5.52
N ALA A 127 -1.72 17.22 -5.94
CA ALA A 127 -2.24 18.03 -7.05
C ALA A 127 -2.38 17.20 -8.34
N GLY A 128 -1.37 16.38 -8.66
CA GLY A 128 -1.42 15.49 -9.82
C GLY A 128 -2.54 14.46 -9.74
N ILE A 129 -2.77 13.85 -8.57
CA ILE A 129 -3.86 12.91 -8.36
C ILE A 129 -5.22 13.61 -8.46
N MET A 130 -5.37 14.80 -7.92
CA MET A 130 -6.60 15.58 -8.09
C MET A 130 -6.91 15.85 -9.57
N ILE A 131 -5.91 16.26 -10.35
CA ILE A 131 -6.07 16.47 -11.81
C ILE A 131 -6.44 15.16 -12.51
N LEU A 132 -5.78 14.04 -12.18
CA LEU A 132 -6.04 12.73 -12.77
C LEU A 132 -7.49 12.29 -12.50
N ILE A 133 -7.98 12.45 -11.29
CA ILE A 133 -9.31 12.00 -10.87
C ILE A 133 -10.40 12.93 -11.38
N LEU A 134 -10.20 14.25 -11.32
CA LEU A 134 -11.13 15.23 -11.88
C LEU A 134 -11.22 15.13 -13.43
N GLY A 135 -10.17 14.61 -14.06
CA GLY A 135 -10.13 14.30 -15.47
C GLY A 135 -10.89 13.03 -15.88
N ASP A 136 -11.36 12.21 -14.94
CA ASP A 136 -12.16 11.01 -15.23
C ASP A 136 -13.60 11.40 -15.58
N PRO A 137 -14.09 11.11 -16.81
CA PRO A 137 -15.46 11.45 -17.22
C PRO A 137 -16.54 10.78 -16.35
N LYS A 138 -16.20 9.68 -15.68
CA LYS A 138 -17.11 8.95 -14.76
C LYS A 138 -17.08 9.50 -13.33
N PHE A 139 -16.14 10.40 -13.03
CA PHE A 139 -16.04 10.99 -11.70
C PHE A 139 -17.18 11.98 -11.46
N SER A 140 -17.95 11.77 -10.41
CA SER A 140 -18.97 12.71 -9.96
C SER A 140 -18.93 12.83 -8.43
N ILE A 141 -18.83 14.04 -7.94
CA ILE A 141 -18.84 14.33 -6.50
C ILE A 141 -20.22 14.03 -5.90
N SER A 142 -21.29 14.22 -6.69
CA SER A 142 -22.68 14.04 -6.25
C SER A 142 -23.23 12.64 -6.45
N SER A 143 -22.58 11.79 -7.28
CA SER A 143 -23.00 10.40 -7.41
C SER A 143 -22.60 9.67 -6.14
N ALA A 144 -23.52 9.46 -5.30
CA ALA A 144 -23.76 8.46 -4.26
C ALA A 144 -22.59 7.58 -3.74
N GLY A 145 -21.36 7.96 -3.93
CA GLY A 145 -20.30 7.53 -3.03
C GLY A 145 -20.73 8.04 -1.67
N SER A 146 -21.38 7.20 -0.89
CA SER A 146 -21.89 7.64 0.39
C SER A 146 -20.75 8.22 1.21
N MET A 147 -21.01 9.23 1.99
CA MET A 147 -20.12 9.72 3.04
C MET A 147 -19.56 8.56 3.89
N LEU A 148 -20.33 7.48 4.04
CA LEU A 148 -19.87 6.25 4.69
C LEU A 148 -18.70 5.59 3.93
N GLY A 149 -18.79 5.45 2.60
CA GLY A 149 -17.68 4.90 1.79
C GLY A 149 -16.41 5.72 1.93
N ASP A 150 -16.52 7.04 1.86
CA ASP A 150 -15.38 7.95 2.03
C ASP A 150 -14.77 7.87 3.42
N MET A 151 -15.58 7.80 4.47
CA MET A 151 -15.12 7.60 5.86
C MET A 151 -14.41 6.24 6.04
N LEU A 152 -14.92 5.19 5.43
CA LEU A 152 -14.26 3.88 5.46
C LEU A 152 -12.89 3.94 4.77
N ILE A 153 -12.80 4.53 3.57
CA ILE A 153 -11.49 4.68 2.89
C ILE A 153 -10.55 5.57 3.71
N PHE A 154 -11.04 6.61 4.38
CA PHE A 154 -10.22 7.40 5.30
C PHE A 154 -9.73 6.57 6.50
N GLY A 155 -10.54 5.65 7.01
CA GLY A 155 -10.14 4.64 8.00
C GLY A 155 -8.99 3.77 7.50
N ALA A 156 -9.01 3.36 6.22
CA ALA A 156 -7.91 2.64 5.58
C ALA A 156 -6.62 3.48 5.55
N VAL A 157 -6.70 4.79 5.21
CA VAL A 157 -5.55 5.72 5.25
C VAL A 157 -4.89 5.75 6.63
N ILE A 158 -5.70 5.87 7.68
CA ILE A 158 -5.19 5.89 9.06
C ILE A 158 -4.51 4.56 9.37
N SER A 159 -5.16 3.44 9.05
CA SER A 159 -4.65 2.10 9.31
C SER A 159 -3.31 1.85 8.61
N ALA A 160 -3.22 2.14 7.32
CA ALA A 160 -1.98 2.04 6.53
C ALA A 160 -0.86 2.91 7.10
N SER A 161 -1.19 4.12 7.54
CA SER A 161 -0.20 5.06 8.06
C SER A 161 0.45 4.55 9.35
N PHE A 162 -0.33 4.01 10.28
CA PHE A 162 0.21 3.38 11.50
C PHE A 162 0.99 2.11 11.19
N TYR A 163 0.47 1.25 10.29
CA TYR A 163 1.21 0.08 9.82
C TYR A 163 2.60 0.47 9.33
N MET A 164 2.71 1.45 8.45
CA MET A 164 4.00 1.85 7.86
C MET A 164 5.01 2.31 8.91
N ILE A 165 4.57 3.05 9.92
CA ILE A 165 5.43 3.52 11.01
C ILE A 165 5.94 2.34 11.85
N ILE A 166 5.06 1.41 12.21
CA ILE A 166 5.42 0.23 13.02
C ILE A 166 6.29 -0.73 12.20
N ALA A 167 5.96 -0.96 10.93
CA ALA A 167 6.76 -1.80 10.04
C ALA A 167 8.16 -1.21 9.81
N ARG A 168 8.29 0.13 9.71
CA ARG A 168 9.59 0.80 9.65
C ARG A 168 10.41 0.61 10.91
N ASP A 169 9.80 0.71 12.09
CA ASP A 169 10.48 0.46 13.38
C ASP A 169 10.93 -1.01 13.50
N LEU A 170 10.06 -1.95 13.16
CA LEU A 170 10.40 -3.38 13.11
C LEU A 170 11.53 -3.66 12.12
N GLY A 171 11.54 -3.01 10.97
CA GLY A 171 12.53 -3.16 9.92
C GLY A 171 13.95 -2.74 10.30
N GLN A 172 14.15 -2.12 11.49
CA GLN A 172 15.49 -1.90 12.04
C GLN A 172 16.11 -3.19 12.63
N ARG A 173 15.28 -4.21 12.91
CA ARG A 173 15.69 -5.44 13.59
C ARG A 173 15.31 -6.72 12.86
N LEU A 174 14.19 -6.70 12.16
CA LEU A 174 13.63 -7.83 11.44
C LEU A 174 13.79 -7.63 9.93
N SER A 175 13.98 -8.73 9.22
CA SER A 175 13.98 -8.74 7.75
C SER A 175 12.59 -8.50 7.18
N SER A 176 12.52 -8.02 5.95
CA SER A 176 11.25 -7.87 5.22
C SER A 176 10.46 -9.18 5.12
N LEU A 177 11.17 -10.31 4.99
CA LEU A 177 10.56 -11.62 4.95
C LEU A 177 9.85 -11.97 6.26
N GLU A 178 10.51 -11.75 7.40
CA GLU A 178 9.92 -12.00 8.72
C GLU A 178 8.71 -11.10 8.95
N ILE A 179 8.83 -9.80 8.67
CA ILE A 179 7.73 -8.84 8.83
C ILE A 179 6.53 -9.27 7.98
N THR A 180 6.75 -9.51 6.67
CA THR A 180 5.67 -9.85 5.74
C THR A 180 5.02 -11.18 6.08
N SER A 181 5.79 -12.20 6.44
CA SER A 181 5.27 -13.52 6.78
C SER A 181 4.31 -13.47 7.96
N PHE A 182 4.71 -12.84 9.06
CA PHE A 182 3.86 -12.73 10.25
C PHE A 182 2.68 -11.79 10.03
N GLN A 183 2.88 -10.68 9.31
CA GLN A 183 1.82 -9.75 8.92
C GLN A 183 0.69 -10.48 8.18
N VAL A 184 1.04 -11.23 7.13
CA VAL A 184 0.10 -11.98 6.29
C VAL A 184 -0.55 -13.12 7.06
N PHE A 185 0.22 -13.82 7.91
CA PHE A 185 -0.27 -14.90 8.76
C PHE A 185 -1.33 -14.41 9.77
N TYR A 186 -1.06 -13.32 10.47
CA TYR A 186 -2.07 -12.73 11.37
C TYR A 186 -3.29 -12.23 10.62
N GLY A 187 -3.12 -11.73 9.39
CA GLY A 187 -4.24 -11.38 8.51
C GLY A 187 -5.11 -12.58 8.15
N ALA A 188 -4.51 -13.73 7.80
CA ALA A 188 -5.25 -14.96 7.52
C ALA A 188 -6.03 -15.44 8.75
N ILE A 189 -5.40 -15.43 9.93
CA ILE A 189 -6.08 -15.77 11.20
C ILE A 189 -7.25 -14.82 11.44
N LEU A 190 -7.09 -13.53 11.24
CA LEU A 190 -8.13 -12.54 11.45
C LEU A 190 -9.34 -12.77 10.53
N PHE A 191 -9.12 -13.11 9.26
CA PHE A 191 -10.22 -13.32 8.32
C PHE A 191 -10.87 -14.71 8.41
N THR A 192 -10.25 -15.68 9.08
CA THR A 192 -10.79 -17.02 9.25
C THR A 192 -12.19 -17.06 9.91
N PRO A 193 -12.44 -16.41 11.06
CA PRO A 193 -13.78 -16.44 11.67
C PRO A 193 -14.85 -15.81 10.77
N PHE A 194 -14.51 -14.72 10.06
CA PHE A 194 -15.45 -14.11 9.12
C PHE A 194 -15.75 -14.99 7.91
N PHE A 195 -14.75 -15.74 7.42
CA PHE A 195 -14.97 -16.75 6.38
C PHE A 195 -15.90 -17.85 6.86
N LEU A 196 -15.67 -18.41 8.06
CA LEU A 196 -16.51 -19.49 8.62
C LEU A 196 -17.97 -19.06 8.80
N LEU A 197 -18.20 -17.81 9.19
CA LEU A 197 -19.55 -17.25 9.30
C LEU A 197 -20.25 -17.05 7.95
N ASN A 198 -19.49 -16.88 6.86
CA ASN A 198 -20.03 -16.61 5.52
C ASN A 198 -19.96 -17.83 4.58
N MET A 199 -19.30 -18.93 4.98
CA MET A 199 -19.06 -20.08 4.10
C MET A 199 -20.34 -20.78 3.63
N GLY A 200 -21.39 -20.79 4.44
CA GLY A 200 -22.68 -21.41 4.10
C GLY A 200 -23.42 -20.71 2.95
N GLY A 201 -23.10 -19.45 2.68
CA GLY A 201 -23.69 -18.68 1.58
C GLY A 201 -22.91 -18.75 0.25
N ILE A 202 -21.80 -19.50 0.21
CA ILE A 202 -20.95 -19.55 -0.99
C ILE A 202 -21.60 -20.46 -2.04
N GLN A 203 -21.91 -19.89 -3.20
CA GLN A 203 -22.41 -20.63 -4.36
C GLN A 203 -21.24 -21.08 -5.24
N TRP A 204 -20.58 -22.17 -4.87
CA TRP A 204 -19.36 -22.67 -5.52
C TRP A 204 -19.50 -22.86 -7.03
N SER A 205 -20.67 -23.25 -7.53
CA SER A 205 -20.96 -23.43 -8.95
C SER A 205 -21.01 -22.12 -9.76
N GLN A 206 -21.16 -20.99 -9.08
CA GLN A 206 -21.23 -19.66 -9.74
C GLN A 206 -19.88 -18.91 -9.70
N ILE A 207 -18.85 -19.51 -9.11
CA ILE A 207 -17.53 -18.87 -9.06
C ILE A 207 -16.89 -18.96 -10.45
N SER A 208 -16.64 -17.79 -11.04
CA SER A 208 -16.00 -17.71 -12.36
C SER A 208 -14.50 -17.99 -12.28
N ALA A 209 -13.93 -18.60 -13.33
CA ALA A 209 -12.49 -18.79 -13.44
C ALA A 209 -11.72 -17.45 -13.39
N GLN A 210 -12.32 -16.37 -13.89
CA GLN A 210 -11.74 -15.03 -13.83
C GLN A 210 -11.62 -14.53 -12.39
N ALA A 211 -12.64 -14.75 -11.55
CA ALA A 211 -12.61 -14.37 -10.14
C ALA A 211 -11.56 -15.20 -9.37
N VAL A 212 -11.43 -16.50 -9.65
CA VAL A 212 -10.37 -17.34 -9.07
C VAL A 212 -8.99 -16.83 -9.49
N GLY A 213 -8.78 -16.56 -10.78
CA GLY A 213 -7.54 -15.99 -11.30
C GLY A 213 -7.19 -14.65 -10.65
N ALA A 214 -8.21 -13.79 -10.42
CA ALA A 214 -8.02 -12.53 -9.71
C ALA A 214 -7.58 -12.73 -8.26
N VAL A 215 -8.16 -13.68 -7.53
CA VAL A 215 -7.73 -14.01 -6.14
C VAL A 215 -6.31 -14.54 -6.12
N VAL A 216 -5.92 -15.41 -7.06
CA VAL A 216 -4.54 -15.91 -7.17
C VAL A 216 -3.57 -14.76 -7.49
N PHE A 217 -3.92 -13.88 -8.44
CA PHE A 217 -3.14 -12.67 -8.73
C PHE A 217 -2.97 -11.81 -7.48
N LEU A 218 -4.04 -11.56 -6.75
CA LEU A 218 -4.01 -10.77 -5.51
C LEU A 218 -3.14 -11.42 -4.43
N ALA A 219 -3.21 -12.75 -4.28
CA ALA A 219 -2.38 -13.48 -3.31
C ALA A 219 -0.89 -13.41 -3.68
N VAL A 220 -0.54 -13.72 -4.94
CA VAL A 220 0.87 -13.83 -5.36
C VAL A 220 1.49 -12.44 -5.57
N PHE A 221 0.92 -11.62 -6.43
CA PHE A 221 1.55 -10.37 -6.81
C PHE A 221 1.28 -9.25 -5.82
N ALA A 222 0.04 -9.02 -5.43
CA ALA A 222 -0.29 -7.89 -4.56
C ALA A 222 0.00 -8.17 -3.07
N THR A 223 -0.09 -9.43 -2.62
CA THR A 223 0.15 -9.77 -1.20
C THR A 223 1.58 -10.29 -1.00
N ILE A 224 1.99 -11.39 -1.61
CA ILE A 224 3.33 -11.95 -1.37
C ILE A 224 4.40 -10.97 -1.86
N LEU A 225 4.43 -10.67 -3.15
CA LEU A 225 5.47 -9.82 -3.72
C LEU A 225 5.30 -8.35 -3.34
N GLY A 226 4.08 -7.82 -3.38
CA GLY A 226 3.79 -6.42 -3.07
C GLY A 226 4.21 -6.06 -1.65
N PHE A 227 3.75 -6.80 -0.63
CA PHE A 227 4.17 -6.53 0.76
C PHE A 227 5.63 -6.85 1.01
N LEU A 228 6.19 -7.92 0.41
CA LEU A 228 7.61 -8.23 0.58
C LEU A 228 8.49 -7.09 0.06
N PHE A 229 8.20 -6.56 -1.12
CA PHE A 229 8.95 -5.44 -1.71
C PHE A 229 8.72 -4.14 -0.94
N TYR A 230 7.50 -3.89 -0.50
CA TYR A 230 7.17 -2.70 0.28
C TYR A 230 7.83 -2.71 1.65
N ASN A 231 7.72 -3.81 2.40
CA ASN A 231 8.40 -3.98 3.66
C ASN A 231 9.93 -3.93 3.49
N TYR A 232 10.48 -4.51 2.40
CA TYR A 232 11.89 -4.35 2.08
C TYR A 232 12.26 -2.87 1.93
N ALA A 233 11.49 -2.09 1.22
CA ALA A 233 11.75 -0.66 1.10
C ALA A 233 11.69 0.05 2.47
N LEU A 234 10.73 -0.30 3.33
CA LEU A 234 10.62 0.22 4.69
C LEU A 234 11.82 -0.15 5.57
N THR A 235 12.51 -1.27 5.32
CA THR A 235 13.78 -1.57 6.03
C THR A 235 14.94 -0.70 5.56
N GLN A 236 14.92 -0.22 4.31
CA GLN A 236 16.06 0.46 3.67
C GLN A 236 16.03 1.98 3.78
N ILE A 237 14.86 2.59 3.62
CA ILE A 237 14.71 4.06 3.53
C ILE A 237 13.60 4.55 4.46
N PRO A 238 13.57 5.86 4.82
CA PRO A 238 12.57 6.45 5.70
C PRO A 238 11.13 6.19 5.25
N ALA A 239 10.23 5.96 6.22
CA ALA A 239 8.81 5.70 5.94
C ALA A 239 8.14 6.84 5.15
N SER A 240 8.47 8.09 5.48
CA SER A 240 8.00 9.27 4.76
C SER A 240 8.43 9.31 3.28
N GLN A 241 9.57 8.69 2.95
CA GLN A 241 10.04 8.58 1.56
C GLN A 241 9.34 7.44 0.82
N VAL A 242 9.15 6.28 1.48
CA VAL A 242 8.42 5.14 0.92
C VAL A 242 6.98 5.51 0.62
N ALA A 243 6.32 6.24 1.53
CA ALA A 243 4.92 6.64 1.40
C ALA A 243 4.62 7.42 0.13
N VAL A 244 5.53 8.30 -0.32
CA VAL A 244 5.32 9.09 -1.54
C VAL A 244 5.11 8.22 -2.78
N PHE A 245 5.69 7.01 -2.80
CA PHE A 245 5.53 6.09 -3.93
C PHE A 245 4.10 5.55 -4.06
N ILE A 246 3.33 5.47 -2.96
CA ILE A 246 1.91 5.05 -3.00
C ILE A 246 1.10 5.90 -3.97
N ASN A 247 1.45 7.18 -4.12
CA ASN A 247 0.79 8.08 -5.05
C ASN A 247 0.97 7.69 -6.54
N GLY A 248 1.85 6.75 -6.85
CA GLY A 248 1.93 6.12 -8.17
C GLY A 248 0.79 5.11 -8.45
N ILE A 249 0.12 4.60 -7.41
CA ILE A 249 -0.96 3.62 -7.54
C ILE A 249 -2.10 4.10 -8.44
N PRO A 250 -2.70 5.30 -8.25
CA PRO A 250 -3.76 5.79 -9.12
C PRO A 250 -3.36 5.88 -10.60
N VAL A 251 -2.10 6.19 -10.89
CA VAL A 251 -1.59 6.23 -12.28
C VAL A 251 -1.63 4.84 -12.90
N VAL A 252 -1.13 3.83 -12.20
CA VAL A 252 -1.15 2.44 -12.67
C VAL A 252 -2.59 1.94 -12.78
N THR A 253 -3.45 2.29 -11.80
CA THR A 253 -4.87 1.91 -11.84
C THR A 253 -5.56 2.51 -13.06
N ALA A 254 -5.35 3.79 -13.38
CA ALA A 254 -5.94 4.43 -14.54
C ALA A 254 -5.46 3.79 -15.86
N ILE A 255 -4.15 3.52 -15.99
CA ILE A 255 -3.58 2.84 -17.15
C ILE A 255 -4.14 1.40 -17.26
N GLY A 256 -4.18 0.67 -16.15
CA GLY A 256 -4.72 -0.69 -16.12
C GLY A 256 -6.21 -0.73 -16.47
N ALA A 257 -7.01 0.23 -16.03
CA ALA A 257 -8.41 0.36 -16.38
C ALA A 257 -8.59 0.63 -17.89
N TRP A 258 -7.72 1.45 -18.47
CA TRP A 258 -7.72 1.68 -19.93
C TRP A 258 -7.48 0.38 -20.70
N PHE A 259 -6.43 -0.39 -20.36
CA PHE A 259 -6.09 -1.62 -21.07
C PHE A 259 -7.06 -2.79 -20.80
N ILE A 260 -7.49 -2.97 -19.54
CA ILE A 260 -8.23 -4.16 -19.10
C ILE A 260 -9.75 -3.93 -19.18
N LEU A 261 -10.20 -2.73 -18.85
CA LEU A 261 -11.63 -2.37 -18.85
C LEU A 261 -12.06 -1.60 -20.08
N GLY A 262 -11.14 -1.28 -21.02
CA GLY A 262 -11.43 -0.51 -22.23
C GLY A 262 -11.80 0.95 -21.94
N GLU A 263 -11.39 1.50 -20.81
CA GLU A 263 -11.66 2.90 -20.46
C GLU A 263 -10.73 3.83 -21.23
N SER A 264 -11.24 4.97 -21.74
CA SER A 264 -10.40 5.97 -22.40
C SER A 264 -9.73 6.90 -21.40
N LEU A 265 -8.44 7.17 -21.57
CA LEU A 265 -7.73 8.19 -20.80
C LEU A 265 -7.93 9.56 -21.43
N THR A 266 -8.33 10.53 -20.63
CA THR A 266 -8.40 11.93 -21.06
C THR A 266 -7.01 12.59 -21.00
N LEU A 267 -6.83 13.70 -21.70
CA LEU A 267 -5.60 14.51 -21.63
C LEU A 267 -5.32 14.98 -20.20
N LEU A 268 -6.36 15.29 -19.43
CA LEU A 268 -6.22 15.68 -18.01
C LEU A 268 -5.70 14.53 -17.16
N GLN A 269 -6.20 13.31 -17.37
CA GLN A 269 -5.69 12.12 -16.67
C GLN A 269 -4.21 11.86 -16.99
N ILE A 270 -3.81 12.00 -18.24
CA ILE A 270 -2.41 11.85 -18.65
C ILE A 270 -1.55 12.94 -17.98
N ALA A 271 -1.97 14.21 -18.02
CA ALA A 271 -1.24 15.30 -17.38
C ALA A 271 -1.12 15.12 -15.86
N GLY A 272 -2.21 14.73 -15.18
CA GLY A 272 -2.20 14.42 -13.75
C GLY A 272 -1.25 13.27 -13.40
N GLY A 273 -1.28 12.18 -14.18
CA GLY A 273 -0.40 11.04 -14.01
C GLY A 273 1.08 11.41 -14.18
N LEU A 274 1.43 12.20 -15.19
CA LEU A 274 2.79 12.69 -15.37
C LEU A 274 3.25 13.56 -14.20
N LEU A 275 2.38 14.44 -13.70
CA LEU A 275 2.71 15.29 -12.54
C LEU A 275 2.97 14.44 -11.28
N VAL A 276 2.22 13.36 -11.03
CA VAL A 276 2.48 12.40 -9.95
C VAL A 276 3.86 11.76 -10.11
N LEU A 277 4.20 11.28 -11.30
CA LEU A 277 5.51 10.65 -11.54
C LEU A 277 6.66 11.64 -11.29
N ILE A 278 6.53 12.89 -11.76
CA ILE A 278 7.50 13.96 -11.51
C ILE A 278 7.61 14.22 -9.99
N ALA A 279 6.51 14.29 -9.28
CA ALA A 279 6.48 14.52 -7.84
C ALA A 279 7.21 13.41 -7.05
N VAL A 280 7.01 12.15 -7.42
CA VAL A 280 7.73 11.00 -6.84
C VAL A 280 9.24 11.14 -7.07
N ILE A 281 9.66 11.51 -8.29
CA ILE A 281 11.07 11.72 -8.61
C ILE A 281 11.65 12.88 -7.78
N VAL A 282 10.95 14.01 -7.69
CA VAL A 282 11.39 15.19 -6.91
C VAL A 282 11.56 14.85 -5.44
N ALA A 283 10.57 14.15 -4.83
CA ALA A 283 10.62 13.76 -3.42
C ALA A 283 11.80 12.85 -3.08
N ASN A 284 12.27 12.06 -4.06
CA ASN A 284 13.30 11.04 -3.86
C ASN A 284 14.70 11.44 -4.35
N LYS A 285 14.86 12.65 -4.91
CA LYS A 285 16.21 13.13 -5.27
C LYS A 285 17.09 13.23 -4.02
N PRO A 286 18.32 12.66 -4.04
CA PRO A 286 19.26 12.80 -2.94
C PRO A 286 19.49 14.29 -2.62
N VAL A 287 19.54 14.61 -1.35
CA VAL A 287 20.05 15.93 -0.92
C VAL A 287 21.55 15.91 -1.20
N ALA A 288 22.03 16.79 -2.07
CA ALA A 288 23.47 16.97 -2.26
C ALA A 288 24.10 17.19 -0.86
N LYS A 289 25.04 16.34 -0.46
CA LYS A 289 25.89 16.62 0.69
C LYS A 289 26.67 17.87 0.34
N ASN A 290 26.37 19.00 0.98
CA ASN A 290 27.29 20.09 1.00
C ASN A 290 28.58 19.53 1.62
N HIS A 291 29.63 19.41 0.84
CA HIS A 291 30.95 19.29 1.37
C HIS A 291 31.21 20.62 2.12
N GLU A 292 30.93 20.62 3.43
CA GLU A 292 31.62 21.55 4.30
C GLU A 292 33.11 21.23 4.11
N THR A 293 33.79 22.16 3.48
CA THR A 293 35.24 22.20 3.39
C THR A 293 35.76 22.18 4.82
N ASP A 294 36.23 21.01 5.27
CA ASP A 294 37.16 20.90 6.37
C ASP A 294 38.43 21.68 5.94
N THR A 295 38.45 22.94 6.29
CA THR A 295 39.69 23.73 6.23
C THR A 295 40.60 23.12 7.31
N PRO A 296 41.79 22.62 6.94
CA PRO A 296 42.72 22.14 7.96
C PRO A 296 43.14 23.34 8.83
N GLN A 297 42.80 23.27 10.12
CA GLN A 297 43.39 24.20 11.07
C GLN A 297 44.92 24.01 11.04
N ALA A 298 45.58 24.95 10.42
CA ALA A 298 47.04 25.09 10.47
C ALA A 298 47.46 25.19 11.96
N SER A 299 48.14 24.17 12.42
CA SER A 299 48.86 24.17 13.70
C SER A 299 49.81 25.33 13.75
N ARG A 300 49.49 26.39 14.48
CA ARG A 300 50.46 27.39 14.93
C ARG A 300 51.10 26.86 16.22
N HIS A 301 52.23 26.21 16.05
CA HIS A 301 53.23 26.12 17.13
C HIS A 301 54.24 27.22 16.89
N SER A 302 54.36 28.16 17.80
CA SER A 302 55.50 28.98 18.08
C SER A 302 55.59 29.20 19.59
#